data_aeabf9c9dd527cd2782e4a828cc78593
#
_entry.id   aeabf9c9dd527cd2782e4a828cc78593
#
_cell.length_a   1.000
_cell.length_b   1.000
_cell.length_c   1.000
_cell.angle_alpha   90.00
_cell.angle_beta   90.00
_cell.angle_gamma   90.00
#
_symmetry.space_group_name_H-M   'P 1'
#
loop_
_entity.id
_entity.type
_entity.pdbx_description
1 polymer ?
#
loop_
_entity_poly.entity_id
_entity_poly.type
_entity_poly.pdbx_seq_one_letter_code
_entity_poly.pdbx_strand_id
1 'polypeptide(L)'
;MPVVSLKVNGHAHQVDADPQTPLLWVLRDEIGLTGTKFGCGVAQCGACTVHVDGQAMRSCVTPVSAIAGRKVTTIEGLGSRAAKAVQKAWVDLDVVQCGYCQSGQIMSATVLLEQNPKPSDEDIDLAMAGNICRCATYARIRAAIHAAAAQLSA
;
A
#
# COMPACT_ATOMS: atom_id res chain seq x y z
N MET A 1 -21.86 -10.66 15.68
CA MET A 1 -20.63 -9.91 15.97
C MET A 1 -20.92 -8.41 15.93
N PRO A 2 -20.12 -7.58 16.58
CA PRO A 2 -20.37 -6.15 16.51
C PRO A 2 -20.14 -5.61 15.11
N VAL A 3 -20.98 -4.68 14.68
CA VAL A 3 -20.83 -4.01 13.39
C VAL A 3 -19.76 -2.92 13.52
N VAL A 4 -18.74 -2.99 12.68
CA VAL A 4 -17.67 -1.99 12.61
C VAL A 4 -17.88 -1.11 11.38
N SER A 5 -17.87 0.21 11.59
CA SER A 5 -17.97 1.18 10.50
C SER A 5 -16.59 1.55 10.00
N LEU A 6 -16.36 1.39 8.70
CA LEU A 6 -15.10 1.71 8.05
C LEU A 6 -15.32 2.66 6.87
N LYS A 7 -14.36 3.54 6.63
CA LYS A 7 -14.30 4.35 5.41
C LYS A 7 -13.14 3.87 4.55
N VAL A 8 -13.45 3.19 3.45
CA VAL A 8 -12.45 2.60 2.55
C VAL A 8 -12.63 3.18 1.15
N ASN A 9 -11.58 3.75 0.61
CA ASN A 9 -11.55 4.36 -0.73
C ASN A 9 -12.69 5.37 -0.93
N GLY A 10 -13.00 6.15 0.11
CA GLY A 10 -14.06 7.16 0.08
C GLY A 10 -15.49 6.64 0.31
N HIS A 11 -15.67 5.33 0.43
CA HIS A 11 -16.97 4.69 0.67
C HIS A 11 -17.10 4.20 2.11
N ALA A 12 -18.30 4.37 2.69
CA ALA A 12 -18.60 3.85 4.00
C ALA A 12 -19.01 2.38 3.89
N HIS A 13 -18.46 1.55 4.76
CA HIS A 13 -18.77 0.12 4.87
C HIS A 13 -19.18 -0.21 6.30
N GLN A 14 -20.19 -1.06 6.42
CA GLN A 14 -20.61 -1.66 7.69
C GLN A 14 -20.26 -3.14 7.60
N VAL A 15 -19.35 -3.58 8.45
CA VAL A 15 -18.87 -4.97 8.44
C VAL A 15 -19.18 -5.64 9.77
N ASP A 16 -19.74 -6.84 9.71
CA ASP A 16 -20.00 -7.68 10.88
C ASP A 16 -18.77 -8.56 11.12
N ALA A 17 -17.86 -8.06 11.93
CA ALA A 17 -16.58 -8.71 12.17
C ALA A 17 -16.14 -8.56 13.63
N ASP A 18 -15.40 -9.56 14.12
CA ASP A 18 -14.74 -9.43 15.42
C ASP A 18 -13.82 -8.19 15.39
N PRO A 19 -13.88 -7.32 16.42
CA PRO A 19 -13.03 -6.12 16.50
C PRO A 19 -11.52 -6.40 16.39
N GLN A 20 -11.09 -7.62 16.71
CA GLN A 20 -9.67 -8.03 16.61
C GLN A 20 -9.32 -8.60 15.23
N THR A 21 -10.28 -8.76 14.33
CA THR A 21 -10.01 -9.23 12.97
C THR A 21 -9.02 -8.30 12.28
N PRO A 22 -7.91 -8.82 11.71
CA PRO A 22 -7.00 -7.98 10.94
C PRO A 22 -7.69 -7.29 9.77
N LEU A 23 -7.38 -6.01 9.56
CA LEU A 23 -7.92 -5.22 8.47
C LEU A 23 -7.77 -5.91 7.10
N LEU A 24 -6.65 -6.59 6.88
CA LEU A 24 -6.39 -7.33 5.64
C LEU A 24 -7.56 -8.26 5.28
N TRP A 25 -8.04 -9.05 6.22
CA TRP A 25 -9.11 -10.01 5.97
C TRP A 25 -10.46 -9.34 5.78
N VAL A 26 -10.72 -8.26 6.51
CA VAL A 26 -11.94 -7.45 6.31
C VAL A 26 -11.96 -6.86 4.89
N LEU A 27 -10.83 -6.33 4.42
CA LEU A 27 -10.71 -5.81 3.05
C LEU A 27 -10.97 -6.89 2.01
N ARG A 28 -10.35 -8.06 2.17
CA ARG A 28 -10.40 -9.13 1.18
C ARG A 28 -11.70 -9.93 1.21
N ASP A 29 -12.16 -10.31 2.41
CA ASP A 29 -13.23 -11.30 2.56
C ASP A 29 -14.60 -10.65 2.75
N GLU A 30 -14.68 -9.52 3.47
CA GLU A 30 -15.95 -8.84 3.73
C GLU A 30 -16.28 -7.77 2.67
N ILE A 31 -15.27 -6.97 2.27
CA ILE A 31 -15.46 -5.88 1.30
C ILE A 31 -15.18 -6.34 -0.13
N GLY A 32 -14.39 -7.40 -0.31
CA GLY A 32 -14.06 -7.95 -1.62
C GLY A 32 -12.93 -7.22 -2.36
N LEU A 33 -12.14 -6.41 -1.65
CA LEU A 33 -10.99 -5.71 -2.22
C LEU A 33 -9.74 -6.60 -2.12
N THR A 34 -9.43 -7.35 -3.15
CA THR A 34 -8.40 -8.39 -3.16
C THR A 34 -7.03 -7.94 -3.61
N GLY A 35 -6.85 -6.66 -3.96
CA GLY A 35 -5.56 -6.11 -4.38
C GLY A 35 -4.51 -6.07 -3.28
N THR A 36 -4.92 -5.91 -2.03
CA THR A 36 -4.06 -6.01 -0.84
C THR A 36 -3.79 -7.49 -0.56
N LYS A 37 -2.51 -7.88 -0.40
CA LYS A 37 -2.11 -9.29 -0.37
C LYS A 37 -1.61 -9.74 1.00
N PHE A 38 -1.82 -11.01 1.31
CA PHE A 38 -1.22 -11.69 2.46
C PHE A 38 0.13 -12.30 2.07
N GLY A 39 1.15 -12.10 2.91
CA GLY A 39 2.44 -12.77 2.76
C GLY A 39 2.90 -13.41 4.07
N CYS A 40 3.47 -12.63 5.00
CA CYS A 40 4.03 -13.15 6.25
C CYS A 40 3.03 -13.20 7.42
N GLY A 41 2.05 -12.31 7.48
CA GLY A 41 1.11 -12.18 8.61
C GLY A 41 1.71 -11.54 9.88
N VAL A 42 2.96 -11.06 9.82
CA VAL A 42 3.72 -10.52 10.96
C VAL A 42 4.36 -9.17 10.66
N ALA A 43 3.79 -8.43 9.74
CA ALA A 43 4.21 -7.07 9.35
C ALA A 43 5.62 -6.95 8.76
N GLN A 44 6.22 -8.02 8.25
CA GLN A 44 7.60 -8.02 7.74
C GLN A 44 7.71 -7.86 6.23
N CYS A 45 6.81 -8.49 5.45
CA CYS A 45 6.97 -8.55 3.99
C CYS A 45 6.43 -7.33 3.23
N GLY A 46 5.50 -6.58 3.80
CA GLY A 46 4.91 -5.40 3.20
C GLY A 46 3.85 -5.63 2.13
N ALA A 47 3.53 -6.88 1.78
CA ALA A 47 2.52 -7.20 0.75
C ALA A 47 1.11 -6.67 1.11
N CYS A 48 0.82 -6.51 2.40
CA CYS A 48 -0.45 -6.06 2.94
C CYS A 48 -0.53 -4.55 3.17
N THR A 49 0.42 -3.76 2.69
CA THR A 49 0.47 -2.32 2.95
C THR A 49 -0.75 -1.61 2.39
N VAL A 50 -1.40 -0.83 3.25
CA VAL A 50 -2.48 0.10 2.92
C VAL A 50 -2.13 1.49 3.48
N HIS A 51 -2.88 2.51 3.09
CA HIS A 51 -2.78 3.83 3.72
C HIS A 51 -3.92 3.99 4.75
N VAL A 52 -3.58 4.44 5.94
CA VAL A 52 -4.54 4.87 6.97
C VAL A 52 -4.23 6.31 7.32
N ASP A 53 -5.16 7.21 7.00
CA ASP A 53 -4.96 8.66 7.11
C ASP A 53 -3.66 9.14 6.44
N GLY A 54 -3.35 8.57 5.26
CA GLY A 54 -2.17 8.92 4.47
C GLY A 54 -0.85 8.29 4.92
N GLN A 55 -0.87 7.45 5.94
CA GLN A 55 0.31 6.74 6.43
C GLN A 55 0.30 5.29 6.00
N ALA A 56 1.46 4.75 5.63
CA ALA A 56 1.59 3.33 5.31
C ALA A 56 1.42 2.47 6.57
N MET A 57 0.54 1.48 6.50
CA MET A 57 0.29 0.53 7.59
C MET A 57 0.26 -0.90 7.07
N ARG A 58 0.67 -1.84 7.92
CA ARG A 58 0.60 -3.28 7.64
C ARG A 58 -0.76 -3.81 8.10
N SER A 59 -1.66 -4.04 7.15
CA SER A 59 -3.05 -4.45 7.43
C SER A 59 -3.16 -5.86 8.04
N CYS A 60 -2.15 -6.71 7.89
CA CYS A 60 -2.17 -8.08 8.43
C CYS A 60 -2.09 -8.13 9.96
N VAL A 61 -1.59 -7.09 10.62
CA VAL A 61 -1.47 -7.01 12.08
C VAL A 61 -2.29 -5.88 12.71
N THR A 62 -3.03 -5.14 11.90
CA THR A 62 -3.84 -4.01 12.37
C THR A 62 -5.27 -4.48 12.60
N PRO A 63 -5.75 -4.54 13.85
CA PRO A 63 -7.13 -4.93 14.12
C PRO A 63 -8.10 -3.89 13.57
N VAL A 64 -9.24 -4.33 13.06
CA VAL A 64 -10.23 -3.46 12.43
C VAL A 64 -10.75 -2.39 13.39
N SER A 65 -10.81 -2.71 14.69
CA SER A 65 -11.21 -1.74 15.73
C SER A 65 -10.26 -0.54 15.85
N ALA A 66 -8.97 -0.72 15.55
CA ALA A 66 -7.97 0.34 15.65
C ALA A 66 -8.11 1.41 14.57
N ILE A 67 -8.86 1.12 13.51
CA ILE A 67 -9.03 2.02 12.37
C ILE A 67 -10.47 2.51 12.20
N ALA A 68 -11.35 2.21 13.15
CA ALA A 68 -12.71 2.74 13.15
C ALA A 68 -12.69 4.27 13.09
N GLY A 69 -13.44 4.86 12.16
CA GLY A 69 -13.50 6.31 11.96
C GLY A 69 -12.31 6.92 11.19
N ARG A 70 -11.31 6.12 10.83
CA ARG A 70 -10.15 6.58 10.04
C ARG A 70 -10.37 6.29 8.55
N LYS A 71 -9.63 7.00 7.70
CA LYS A 71 -9.69 6.82 6.24
C LYS A 71 -8.69 5.77 5.79
N VAL A 72 -9.19 4.70 5.18
CA VAL A 72 -8.36 3.64 4.61
C VAL A 72 -8.34 3.81 3.09
N THR A 73 -7.15 3.76 2.50
CA THR A 73 -6.95 3.71 1.05
C THR A 73 -6.20 2.43 0.71
N THR A 74 -6.77 1.65 -0.21
CA THR A 74 -6.13 0.46 -0.77
C THR A 74 -5.61 0.75 -2.18
N ILE A 75 -4.91 -0.23 -2.77
CA ILE A 75 -4.41 -0.10 -4.15
C ILE A 75 -5.54 0.18 -5.16
N GLU A 76 -6.73 -0.34 -4.91
CA GLU A 76 -7.89 -0.13 -5.78
C GLU A 76 -8.41 1.31 -5.77
N GLY A 77 -8.17 2.04 -4.68
CA GLY A 77 -8.60 3.44 -4.55
C GLY A 77 -7.47 4.46 -4.59
N LEU A 78 -6.26 4.03 -4.95
CA LEU A 78 -5.08 4.89 -4.95
C LEU A 78 -5.10 5.82 -6.17
N GLY A 79 -5.18 7.13 -5.96
CA GLY A 79 -5.37 8.07 -7.06
C GLY A 79 -4.77 9.46 -6.87
N SER A 80 -3.92 9.69 -5.87
CA SER A 80 -3.22 10.96 -5.70
C SER A 80 -2.28 11.26 -6.88
N ARG A 81 -1.79 12.50 -6.98
CA ARG A 81 -0.82 12.87 -8.01
C ARG A 81 0.46 12.01 -7.92
N ALA A 82 0.95 11.79 -6.71
CA ALA A 82 2.10 10.91 -6.47
C ALA A 82 1.79 9.47 -6.88
N ALA A 83 0.61 8.95 -6.52
CA ALA A 83 0.17 7.60 -6.88
C ALA A 83 0.13 7.39 -8.39
N LYS A 84 -0.39 8.35 -9.14
CA LYS A 84 -0.45 8.28 -10.61
C LYS A 84 0.93 8.28 -11.23
N ALA A 85 1.86 9.09 -10.72
CA ALA A 85 3.25 9.12 -11.17
C ALA A 85 3.95 7.79 -10.89
N VAL A 86 3.75 7.21 -9.70
CA VAL A 86 4.29 5.90 -9.33
C VAL A 86 3.75 4.80 -10.25
N GLN A 87 2.45 4.72 -10.42
CA GLN A 87 1.82 3.70 -11.26
C GLN A 87 2.28 3.81 -12.71
N LYS A 88 2.37 5.03 -13.25
CA LYS A 88 2.90 5.25 -14.60
C LYS A 88 4.34 4.79 -14.74
N ALA A 89 5.21 5.12 -13.79
CA ALA A 89 6.60 4.69 -13.80
C ALA A 89 6.74 3.16 -13.72
N TRP A 90 5.89 2.49 -12.92
CA TRP A 90 5.85 1.02 -12.86
C TRP A 90 5.53 0.38 -14.20
N VAL A 91 4.60 0.96 -14.94
CA VAL A 91 4.24 0.49 -16.29
C VAL A 91 5.37 0.79 -17.29
N ASP A 92 5.86 2.03 -17.30
CA ASP A 92 6.86 2.49 -18.26
C ASP A 92 8.19 1.71 -18.16
N LEU A 93 8.58 1.33 -16.93
CA LEU A 93 9.82 0.58 -16.69
C LEU A 93 9.62 -0.93 -16.58
N ASP A 94 8.40 -1.41 -16.80
CA ASP A 94 8.08 -2.84 -16.75
C ASP A 94 8.59 -3.52 -15.45
N VAL A 95 8.26 -2.93 -14.30
CA VAL A 95 8.81 -3.33 -12.99
C VAL A 95 8.36 -4.73 -12.60
N VAL A 96 7.11 -5.09 -12.87
CA VAL A 96 6.42 -6.27 -12.35
C VAL A 96 6.97 -7.56 -12.94
N GLN A 97 7.17 -8.59 -12.10
CA GLN A 97 7.33 -9.97 -12.55
C GLN A 97 6.08 -10.79 -12.15
N CYS A 98 6.07 -11.50 -11.01
CA CYS A 98 4.87 -12.24 -10.60
C CYS A 98 3.71 -11.32 -10.18
N GLY A 99 4.01 -10.13 -9.73
CA GLY A 99 3.02 -9.12 -9.35
C GLY A 99 2.54 -9.18 -7.91
N TYR A 100 2.84 -10.23 -7.16
CA TYR A 100 2.24 -10.46 -5.84
C TYR A 100 2.58 -9.38 -4.81
N CYS A 101 3.82 -8.92 -4.77
CA CYS A 101 4.27 -7.88 -3.83
C CYS A 101 4.01 -6.45 -4.33
N GLN A 102 3.62 -6.26 -5.59
CA GLN A 102 3.69 -4.95 -6.23
C GLN A 102 2.65 -3.96 -5.73
N SER A 103 1.47 -4.40 -5.33
CA SER A 103 0.50 -3.50 -4.70
C SER A 103 1.08 -2.87 -3.43
N GLY A 104 1.70 -3.67 -2.56
CA GLY A 104 2.38 -3.17 -1.36
C GLY A 104 3.56 -2.27 -1.68
N GLN A 105 4.37 -2.60 -2.69
CA GLN A 105 5.49 -1.77 -3.14
C GLN A 105 5.01 -0.39 -3.61
N ILE A 106 3.96 -0.34 -4.42
CA ILE A 106 3.36 0.90 -4.93
C ILE A 106 2.79 1.74 -3.78
N MET A 107 2.10 1.12 -2.84
CA MET A 107 1.54 1.81 -1.68
C MET A 107 2.64 2.49 -0.85
N SER A 108 3.72 1.79 -0.56
CA SER A 108 4.86 2.33 0.19
C SER A 108 5.61 3.43 -0.59
N ALA A 109 5.85 3.22 -1.88
CA ALA A 109 6.51 4.20 -2.73
C ALA A 109 5.71 5.51 -2.85
N THR A 110 4.38 5.41 -2.89
CA THR A 110 3.51 6.59 -2.95
C THR A 110 3.64 7.44 -1.69
N VAL A 111 3.63 6.84 -0.51
CA VAL A 111 3.82 7.57 0.75
C VAL A 111 5.20 8.23 0.79
N LEU A 112 6.24 7.53 0.35
CA LEU A 112 7.58 8.11 0.28
C LEU A 112 7.59 9.40 -0.56
N LEU A 113 7.03 9.37 -1.76
CA LEU A 113 7.03 10.54 -2.65
C LEU A 113 6.12 11.67 -2.19
N GLU A 114 5.07 11.37 -1.43
CA GLU A 114 4.23 12.39 -0.80
C GLU A 114 4.97 13.12 0.32
N GLN A 115 5.83 12.43 1.04
CA GLN A 115 6.63 12.99 2.14
C GLN A 115 7.96 13.58 1.68
N ASN A 116 8.58 12.97 0.69
CA ASN A 116 9.88 13.37 0.12
C ASN A 116 9.82 13.26 -1.41
N PRO A 117 9.48 14.35 -2.12
CA PRO A 117 9.33 14.32 -3.58
C PRO A 117 10.65 14.20 -4.37
N LYS A 118 11.80 14.28 -3.71
CA LYS A 118 13.14 14.14 -4.32
C LYS A 118 14.00 13.20 -3.47
N PRO A 119 13.64 11.91 -3.36
CA PRO A 119 14.39 11.00 -2.51
C PRO A 119 15.74 10.64 -3.13
N SER A 120 16.75 10.49 -2.27
CA SER A 120 18.03 9.86 -2.63
C SER A 120 17.86 8.33 -2.70
N ASP A 121 18.89 7.63 -3.21
CA ASP A 121 18.91 6.17 -3.17
C ASP A 121 18.79 5.63 -1.74
N GLU A 122 19.45 6.27 -0.79
CA GLU A 122 19.37 5.90 0.62
C GLU A 122 17.96 6.08 1.19
N ASP A 123 17.31 7.19 0.87
CA ASP A 123 15.91 7.43 1.28
C ASP A 123 14.98 6.35 0.75
N ILE A 124 15.17 5.96 -0.52
CA ILE A 124 14.38 4.91 -1.15
C ILE A 124 14.65 3.56 -0.47
N ASP A 125 15.90 3.20 -0.27
CA ASP A 125 16.28 1.94 0.35
C ASP A 125 15.72 1.82 1.76
N LEU A 126 15.76 2.88 2.56
CA LEU A 126 15.18 2.91 3.90
C LEU A 126 13.65 2.80 3.87
N ALA A 127 12.99 3.57 3.02
CA ALA A 127 11.52 3.57 2.93
C ALA A 127 10.96 2.25 2.42
N MET A 128 11.68 1.58 1.51
CA MET A 128 11.24 0.33 0.87
C MET A 128 11.78 -0.94 1.55
N ALA A 129 12.61 -0.82 2.57
CA ALA A 129 13.24 -1.96 3.25
C ALA A 129 12.24 -2.99 3.81
N GLY A 130 11.06 -2.55 4.20
CA GLY A 130 9.97 -3.41 4.69
C GLY A 130 9.11 -4.04 3.60
N ASN A 131 9.45 -3.87 2.32
CA ASN A 131 8.71 -4.43 1.19
C ASN A 131 9.58 -5.45 0.45
N ILE A 132 9.26 -6.73 0.61
CA ILE A 132 10.06 -7.85 0.10
C ILE A 132 9.51 -8.30 -1.26
N CYS A 133 10.41 -8.54 -2.21
CA CYS A 133 10.08 -9.10 -3.53
C CYS A 133 10.88 -10.38 -3.77
N ARG A 134 10.20 -11.51 -3.90
CA ARG A 134 10.88 -12.81 -4.18
C ARG A 134 11.46 -12.86 -5.60
N CYS A 135 10.89 -12.11 -6.53
CA CYS A 135 11.40 -11.97 -7.90
C CYS A 135 12.58 -11.00 -8.02
N ALA A 136 12.99 -10.37 -6.92
CA ALA A 136 14.11 -9.44 -6.83
C ALA A 136 13.98 -8.22 -7.78
N THR A 137 12.80 -7.61 -7.87
CA THR A 137 12.56 -6.44 -8.73
C THR A 137 13.09 -5.12 -8.13
N TYR A 138 13.93 -5.17 -7.10
CA TYR A 138 14.37 -4.00 -6.33
C TYR A 138 15.05 -2.91 -7.15
N ALA A 139 15.90 -3.28 -8.11
CA ALA A 139 16.58 -2.30 -8.97
C ALA A 139 15.60 -1.53 -9.85
N ARG A 140 14.57 -2.22 -10.39
CA ARG A 140 13.51 -1.59 -11.17
C ARG A 140 12.60 -0.73 -10.31
N ILE A 141 12.29 -1.17 -9.09
CA ILE A 141 11.50 -0.39 -8.12
C ILE A 141 12.20 0.93 -7.82
N ARG A 142 13.50 0.90 -7.51
CA ARG A 142 14.29 2.12 -7.27
C ARG A 142 14.28 3.05 -8.49
N ALA A 143 14.53 2.52 -9.67
CA ALA A 143 14.51 3.29 -10.91
C ALA A 143 13.13 3.90 -11.16
N ALA A 144 12.05 3.17 -10.91
CA ALA A 144 10.68 3.65 -11.08
C ALA A 144 10.34 4.76 -10.08
N ILE A 145 10.80 4.67 -8.85
CA ILE A 145 10.60 5.74 -7.85
C ILE A 145 11.31 7.02 -8.29
N HIS A 146 12.55 6.93 -8.78
CA HIS A 146 13.24 8.10 -9.35
C HIS A 146 12.51 8.67 -10.56
N ALA A 147 12.02 7.83 -11.46
CA ALA A 147 11.25 8.27 -12.62
C ALA A 147 9.93 8.98 -12.21
N ALA A 148 9.23 8.44 -11.21
CA ALA A 148 8.04 9.07 -10.67
C ALA A 148 8.35 10.42 -10.00
N ALA A 149 9.44 10.50 -9.24
CA ALA A 149 9.90 11.74 -8.63
C ALA A 149 10.22 12.82 -9.69
N ALA A 150 10.84 12.44 -10.80
CA ALA A 150 11.12 13.33 -11.91
C ALA A 150 9.82 13.86 -12.56
N GLN A 151 8.80 13.03 -12.70
CA GLN A 151 7.48 13.46 -13.21
C GLN A 151 6.80 14.47 -12.27
N LEU A 152 6.94 14.30 -10.96
CA LEU A 152 6.34 15.19 -9.96
C LEU A 152 7.04 16.55 -9.92
N SER A 153 8.30 16.62 -10.34
CA SER A 153 9.11 17.85 -10.35
C SER A 153 9.00 18.64 -11.67
N ALA A 154 8.38 18.04 -12.67
CA ALA A 154 8.19 18.66 -13.98
C ALA A 154 7.04 19.67 -14.01
#